data_2890c7990e7c19176881fa413c87c58b
#
_entry.id   2890c7990e7c19176881fa413c87c58b
#
_cell.length_a   1.000
_cell.length_b   1.000
_cell.length_c   1.000
_cell.angle_alpha   90.00
_cell.angle_beta   90.00
_cell.angle_gamma   90.00
#
_symmetry.space_group_name_H-M   'P 1'
#
loop_
_entity.id
_entity.type
_entity.pdbx_description
1 polymer ?
#
loop_
_entity_poly.entity_id
_entity_poly.type
_entity_poly.pdbx_seq_one_letter_code
_entity_poly.pdbx_strand_id
1 'polypeptide(L)'
;MVQVACGIDIGGSGVKGALVDLETGEYIGDQIRIPTPNPATPEAVATVCREVIDQLDVKIGVPIGVTFPAPVFNGVIPYMANLDQSWVNVDVDALMERYLGRAVVALNDADAAGIAEVAYGAAKGRDGVIVFTTQGTGIGSAIIVNGTLLTNTELGHLEIDGTDAEKNASSGQKTLQGLNWEQWAQRLQRYYSHVEFLLNPDLFVVGGGVSENHEKFMPLLKLKTPMIPAKLLNTAGIVGAAYYAAQNS
;
A
#
# COMPACT_ATOMS: atom_id res chain seq x y z
N MET A 1 22.28 -17.48 4.27
CA MET A 1 22.40 -16.47 3.20
C MET A 1 21.30 -15.48 3.44
N VAL A 2 21.61 -14.18 3.44
CA VAL A 2 20.58 -13.14 3.54
C VAL A 2 19.70 -13.29 2.31
N GLN A 3 18.40 -13.48 2.52
CA GLN A 3 17.44 -13.47 1.43
C GLN A 3 17.15 -12.01 1.10
N VAL A 4 17.36 -11.64 -0.15
CA VAL A 4 17.20 -10.27 -0.65
C VAL A 4 16.11 -10.25 -1.72
N ALA A 5 15.25 -9.25 -1.69
CA ALA A 5 14.34 -8.93 -2.77
C ALA A 5 14.35 -7.43 -3.05
N CYS A 6 13.92 -7.05 -4.24
CA CYS A 6 13.73 -5.65 -4.63
C CYS A 6 12.25 -5.28 -4.53
N GLY A 7 11.96 -4.17 -3.87
CA GLY A 7 10.63 -3.56 -3.89
C GLY A 7 10.65 -2.26 -4.68
N ILE A 8 9.63 -2.04 -5.50
CA ILE A 8 9.40 -0.78 -6.23
C ILE A 8 8.01 -0.28 -5.87
N ASP A 9 7.91 0.98 -5.48
CA ASP A 9 6.65 1.66 -5.14
C ASP A 9 6.38 2.77 -6.18
N ILE A 10 5.34 2.57 -7.00
CA ILE A 10 4.92 3.51 -8.03
C ILE A 10 3.86 4.45 -7.45
N GLY A 11 4.25 5.68 -7.18
CA GLY A 11 3.34 6.72 -6.71
C GLY A 11 3.15 7.85 -7.73
N GLY A 12 2.11 8.67 -7.55
CA GLY A 12 1.82 9.79 -8.45
C GLY A 12 2.89 10.89 -8.49
N SER A 13 3.80 10.98 -7.50
CA SER A 13 4.87 11.98 -7.43
C SER A 13 6.27 11.42 -7.57
N GLY A 14 6.43 10.11 -7.54
CA GLY A 14 7.74 9.45 -7.64
C GLY A 14 7.62 7.95 -7.63
N VAL A 15 8.51 7.31 -8.37
CA VAL A 15 8.80 5.89 -8.32
C VAL A 15 9.99 5.69 -7.39
N LYS A 16 9.82 4.85 -6.39
CA LYS A 16 10.85 4.57 -5.38
C LYS A 16 11.18 3.09 -5.41
N GLY A 17 12.42 2.75 -5.09
CA GLY A 17 12.81 1.35 -4.95
C GLY A 17 13.96 1.18 -3.98
N ALA A 18 14.05 -0.01 -3.40
CA ALA A 18 15.17 -0.42 -2.54
C ALA A 18 15.35 -1.94 -2.59
N LEU A 19 16.56 -2.38 -2.28
CA LEU A 19 16.81 -3.77 -1.89
C LEU A 19 16.42 -3.93 -0.42
N VAL A 20 15.75 -5.03 -0.10
CA VAL A 20 15.22 -5.34 1.22
C VAL A 20 15.84 -6.65 1.72
N ASP A 21 16.36 -6.62 2.94
CA ASP A 21 16.69 -7.81 3.70
C ASP A 21 15.41 -8.47 4.21
N LEU A 22 15.10 -9.67 3.72
CA LEU A 22 13.86 -10.38 4.05
C LEU A 22 13.87 -11.00 5.45
N GLU A 23 14.98 -11.00 6.18
CA GLU A 23 15.03 -11.40 7.58
C GLU A 23 14.56 -10.28 8.51
N THR A 24 14.95 -9.04 8.20
CA THR A 24 14.72 -7.86 9.05
C THR A 24 13.63 -6.94 8.55
N GLY A 25 13.38 -6.91 7.23
CA GLY A 25 12.53 -5.93 6.56
C GLY A 25 13.22 -4.56 6.37
N GLU A 26 14.52 -4.47 6.59
CA GLU A 26 15.29 -3.23 6.44
C GLU A 26 15.85 -3.08 5.03
N TYR A 27 16.12 -1.85 4.63
CA TYR A 27 16.77 -1.59 3.35
C TYR A 27 18.25 -1.98 3.38
N ILE A 28 18.72 -2.55 2.27
CA ILE A 28 20.14 -2.79 2.00
C ILE A 28 20.63 -1.65 1.12
N GLY A 29 21.40 -0.73 1.69
CA GLY A 29 21.86 0.49 0.99
C GLY A 29 20.78 1.56 0.93
N ASP A 30 20.91 2.46 -0.05
CA ASP A 30 20.05 3.64 -0.19
C ASP A 30 18.78 3.33 -0.98
N GLN A 31 17.70 4.04 -0.63
CA GLN A 31 16.49 4.09 -1.47
C GLN A 31 16.75 4.98 -2.69
N ILE A 32 16.45 4.48 -3.87
CA ILE A 32 16.39 5.29 -5.09
C ILE A 32 14.99 5.91 -5.22
N ARG A 33 14.94 7.17 -5.63
CA ARG A 33 13.69 7.86 -5.95
C ARG A 33 13.86 8.67 -7.23
N ILE A 34 13.00 8.38 -8.21
CA ILE A 34 12.93 9.09 -9.48
C ILE A 34 11.53 9.73 -9.60
N PRO A 35 11.40 11.00 -10.02
CA PRO A 35 10.10 11.61 -10.23
C PRO A 35 9.24 10.79 -11.21
N THR A 36 7.96 10.63 -10.90
CA THR A 36 7.00 10.02 -11.82
C THR A 36 6.91 10.87 -13.09
N PRO A 37 7.02 10.26 -14.27
CA PRO A 37 6.94 11.00 -15.52
C PRO A 37 5.57 11.66 -15.71
N ASN A 38 5.53 12.73 -16.50
CA ASN A 38 4.28 13.38 -16.86
C ASN A 38 4.22 13.57 -18.40
N PRO A 39 3.32 12.87 -19.11
CA PRO A 39 2.29 11.96 -18.58
C PRO A 39 2.87 10.66 -18.01
N ALA A 40 2.21 10.10 -16.98
CA ALA A 40 2.59 8.86 -16.31
C ALA A 40 2.05 7.63 -17.06
N THR A 41 2.42 7.50 -18.34
CA THR A 41 1.99 6.36 -19.18
C THR A 41 2.67 5.06 -18.76
N PRO A 42 2.09 3.89 -19.09
CA PRO A 42 2.69 2.59 -18.77
C PRO A 42 4.15 2.46 -19.19
N GLU A 43 4.48 2.84 -20.42
CA GLU A 43 5.83 2.73 -20.97
C GLU A 43 6.82 3.70 -20.30
N ALA A 44 6.37 4.92 -20.02
CA ALA A 44 7.20 5.92 -19.35
C ALA A 44 7.54 5.50 -17.92
N VAL A 45 6.54 4.99 -17.16
CA VAL A 45 6.76 4.50 -15.80
C VAL A 45 7.60 3.23 -15.80
N ALA A 46 7.36 2.28 -16.70
CA ALA A 46 8.17 1.06 -16.83
C ALA A 46 9.65 1.38 -17.13
N THR A 47 9.90 2.42 -17.95
CA THR A 47 11.27 2.92 -18.19
C THR A 47 11.90 3.42 -16.89
N VAL A 48 11.17 4.18 -16.07
CA VAL A 48 11.66 4.65 -14.76
C VAL A 48 11.90 3.48 -13.81
N CYS A 49 11.03 2.47 -13.79
CA CYS A 49 11.27 1.25 -13.00
C CYS A 49 12.56 0.55 -13.43
N ARG A 50 12.86 0.52 -14.73
CA ARG A 50 14.14 0.01 -15.24
C ARG A 50 15.32 0.81 -14.70
N GLU A 51 15.25 2.13 -14.74
CA GLU A 51 16.31 2.99 -14.19
C GLU A 51 16.52 2.77 -12.69
N VAL A 52 15.44 2.54 -11.93
CA VAL A 52 15.52 2.23 -10.49
C VAL A 52 16.29 0.93 -10.26
N ILE A 53 15.97 -0.15 -10.98
CA ILE A 53 16.68 -1.44 -10.79
C ILE A 53 18.12 -1.39 -11.26
N ASP A 54 18.42 -0.58 -12.28
CA ASP A 54 19.79 -0.40 -12.78
C ASP A 54 20.63 0.39 -11.76
N GLN A 55 20.09 1.45 -11.14
CA GLN A 55 20.78 2.21 -10.10
C GLN A 55 20.98 1.41 -8.80
N LEU A 56 20.04 0.52 -8.46
CA LEU A 56 20.16 -0.40 -7.33
C LEU A 56 21.09 -1.59 -7.61
N ASP A 57 21.58 -1.76 -8.84
CA ASP A 57 22.37 -2.91 -9.27
C ASP A 57 21.71 -4.25 -8.93
N VAL A 58 20.39 -4.35 -9.16
CA VAL A 58 19.58 -5.53 -8.81
C VAL A 58 20.08 -6.75 -9.59
N LYS A 59 20.66 -7.72 -8.92
CA LYS A 59 21.26 -8.90 -9.55
C LYS A 59 20.18 -9.83 -10.14
N ILE A 60 20.58 -10.60 -11.17
CA ILE A 60 19.71 -11.63 -11.77
C ILE A 60 19.34 -12.67 -10.70
N GLY A 61 18.08 -13.07 -10.66
CA GLY A 61 17.55 -14.02 -9.68
C GLY A 61 17.08 -13.41 -8.35
N VAL A 62 17.26 -12.09 -8.15
CA VAL A 62 16.63 -11.35 -7.05
C VAL A 62 15.16 -11.10 -7.41
N PRO A 63 14.19 -11.56 -6.59
CA PRO A 63 12.77 -11.27 -6.81
C PRO A 63 12.48 -9.77 -6.84
N ILE A 64 11.54 -9.35 -7.69
CA ILE A 64 11.13 -7.94 -7.81
C ILE A 64 9.63 -7.84 -7.61
N GLY A 65 9.21 -7.08 -6.61
CA GLY A 65 7.82 -6.67 -6.41
C GLY A 65 7.61 -5.22 -6.84
N VAL A 66 6.47 -4.96 -7.47
CA VAL A 66 6.10 -3.62 -7.94
C VAL A 66 4.71 -3.27 -7.45
N THR A 67 4.56 -2.15 -6.73
CA THR A 67 3.23 -1.69 -6.31
C THR A 67 2.63 -0.69 -7.29
N PHE A 68 1.31 -0.75 -7.39
CA PHE A 68 0.49 0.19 -8.15
C PHE A 68 -0.56 0.84 -7.25
N PRO A 69 -0.88 2.12 -7.46
CA PRO A 69 -1.98 2.80 -6.75
C PRO A 69 -3.34 2.43 -7.37
N ALA A 70 -3.56 1.13 -7.57
CA ALA A 70 -4.75 0.52 -8.15
C ALA A 70 -4.77 -0.98 -7.85
N PRO A 71 -5.93 -1.64 -7.87
CA PRO A 71 -6.02 -3.10 -7.82
C PRO A 71 -5.35 -3.75 -9.03
N VAL A 72 -4.73 -4.92 -8.80
CA VAL A 72 -4.09 -5.73 -9.84
C VAL A 72 -4.70 -7.14 -9.81
N PHE A 73 -5.50 -7.48 -10.82
CA PHE A 73 -6.15 -8.78 -10.94
C PHE A 73 -5.47 -9.63 -12.00
N ASN A 74 -4.80 -10.69 -11.60
CA ASN A 74 -4.06 -11.57 -12.52
C ASN A 74 -3.14 -10.77 -13.48
N GLY A 75 -2.39 -9.83 -12.93
CA GLY A 75 -1.48 -8.97 -13.69
C GLY A 75 -2.16 -7.82 -14.45
N VAL A 76 -3.48 -7.64 -14.36
CA VAL A 76 -4.21 -6.59 -15.12
C VAL A 76 -4.78 -5.54 -14.18
N ILE A 77 -4.63 -4.26 -14.54
CA ILE A 77 -5.23 -3.12 -13.83
C ILE A 77 -6.60 -2.81 -14.43
N PRO A 78 -7.72 -3.02 -13.71
CA PRO A 78 -9.06 -2.81 -14.24
C PRO A 78 -9.48 -1.33 -14.30
N TYR A 79 -8.95 -0.49 -13.41
CA TYR A 79 -9.17 0.95 -13.37
C TYR A 79 -7.97 1.66 -12.73
N MET A 80 -7.81 2.95 -13.03
CA MET A 80 -6.71 3.77 -12.52
C MET A 80 -7.22 5.16 -12.15
N ALA A 81 -6.99 5.58 -10.90
CA ALA A 81 -7.39 6.91 -10.43
C ALA A 81 -6.22 7.90 -10.36
N ASN A 82 -5.02 7.43 -10.04
CA ASN A 82 -3.90 8.27 -9.61
C ASN A 82 -2.75 8.37 -10.63
N LEU A 83 -2.83 7.65 -11.75
CA LEU A 83 -1.89 7.72 -12.87
C LEU A 83 -2.67 7.97 -14.18
N ASP A 84 -1.99 7.86 -15.32
CA ASP A 84 -2.62 8.03 -16.63
C ASP A 84 -3.67 6.95 -16.91
N GLN A 85 -4.77 7.32 -17.58
CA GLN A 85 -5.87 6.40 -17.89
C GLN A 85 -5.46 5.28 -18.86
N SER A 86 -4.36 5.42 -19.57
CA SER A 86 -3.80 4.37 -20.43
C SER A 86 -3.37 3.11 -19.67
N TRP A 87 -3.32 3.15 -18.33
CA TRP A 87 -3.10 1.97 -17.50
C TRP A 87 -4.28 1.01 -17.46
N VAL A 88 -5.48 1.46 -17.80
CA VAL A 88 -6.68 0.62 -17.74
C VAL A 88 -6.59 -0.53 -18.74
N ASN A 89 -6.78 -1.76 -18.27
CA ASN A 89 -6.64 -3.02 -18.99
C ASN A 89 -5.20 -3.34 -19.46
N VAL A 90 -4.18 -2.71 -18.89
CA VAL A 90 -2.79 -3.08 -19.14
C VAL A 90 -2.46 -4.36 -18.36
N ASP A 91 -1.87 -5.33 -19.06
CA ASP A 91 -1.16 -6.46 -18.47
C ASP A 91 0.20 -5.94 -17.97
N VAL A 92 0.27 -5.67 -16.66
CA VAL A 92 1.47 -5.06 -16.06
C VAL A 92 2.60 -6.06 -15.91
N ASP A 93 2.30 -7.36 -15.79
CA ASP A 93 3.33 -8.39 -15.70
C ASP A 93 4.08 -8.47 -17.04
N ALA A 94 3.35 -8.58 -18.15
CA ALA A 94 3.93 -8.61 -19.49
C ALA A 94 4.65 -7.28 -19.83
N LEU A 95 4.09 -6.13 -19.43
CA LEU A 95 4.71 -4.84 -19.64
C LEU A 95 6.05 -4.75 -18.90
N MET A 96 6.04 -5.05 -17.59
CA MET A 96 7.24 -4.94 -16.76
C MET A 96 8.30 -5.96 -17.19
N GLU A 97 7.93 -7.20 -17.51
CA GLU A 97 8.87 -8.18 -18.03
C GLU A 97 9.58 -7.68 -19.30
N ARG A 98 8.84 -7.07 -20.23
CA ARG A 98 9.40 -6.51 -21.45
C ARG A 98 10.41 -5.39 -21.18
N TYR A 99 10.14 -4.49 -20.21
CA TYR A 99 11.01 -3.34 -19.93
C TYR A 99 12.14 -3.69 -18.97
N LEU A 100 11.90 -4.51 -17.97
CA LEU A 100 12.89 -4.87 -16.96
C LEU A 100 13.73 -6.09 -17.36
N GLY A 101 13.30 -6.83 -18.39
CA GLY A 101 13.98 -8.05 -18.88
C GLY A 101 13.89 -9.22 -17.92
N ARG A 102 12.94 -9.19 -16.99
CA ARG A 102 12.69 -10.23 -15.99
C ARG A 102 11.28 -10.15 -15.45
N ALA A 103 10.75 -11.29 -14.98
CA ALA A 103 9.45 -11.34 -14.32
C ALA A 103 9.43 -10.47 -13.05
N VAL A 104 8.27 -9.90 -12.76
CA VAL A 104 7.97 -9.18 -11.54
C VAL A 104 6.69 -9.72 -10.92
N VAL A 105 6.43 -9.36 -9.66
CA VAL A 105 5.15 -9.60 -9.00
C VAL A 105 4.50 -8.25 -8.74
N ALA A 106 3.37 -7.99 -9.37
CA ALA A 106 2.62 -6.76 -9.23
C ALA A 106 1.53 -6.88 -8.15
N LEU A 107 1.33 -5.83 -7.36
CA LEU A 107 0.27 -5.78 -6.35
C LEU A 107 -0.18 -4.34 -6.07
N ASN A 108 -1.33 -4.21 -5.38
CA ASN A 108 -1.81 -2.91 -4.91
C ASN A 108 -0.88 -2.34 -3.81
N ASP A 109 -0.77 -1.01 -3.71
CA ASP A 109 0.10 -0.31 -2.74
C ASP A 109 -0.35 -0.50 -1.28
N ALA A 110 -1.66 -0.51 -1.02
CA ALA A 110 -2.20 -0.76 0.32
C ALA A 110 -2.04 -2.23 0.72
N ASP A 111 -2.18 -3.16 -0.21
CA ASP A 111 -1.89 -4.60 0.01
C ASP A 111 -0.44 -4.80 0.41
N ALA A 112 0.49 -4.18 -0.31
CA ALA A 112 1.92 -4.22 0.02
C ALA A 112 2.18 -3.65 1.42
N ALA A 113 1.65 -2.47 1.72
CA ALA A 113 1.83 -1.86 3.03
C ALA A 113 1.24 -2.71 4.16
N GLY A 114 0.06 -3.30 3.95
CA GLY A 114 -0.59 -4.17 4.93
C GLY A 114 0.22 -5.43 5.24
N ILE A 115 0.69 -6.14 4.21
CA ILE A 115 1.48 -7.36 4.42
C ILE A 115 2.85 -7.07 5.05
N ALA A 116 3.46 -5.91 4.76
CA ALA A 116 4.68 -5.47 5.41
C ALA A 116 4.50 -5.26 6.92
N GLU A 117 3.38 -4.64 7.33
CA GLU A 117 3.08 -4.43 8.74
C GLU A 117 2.84 -5.74 9.50
N VAL A 118 2.34 -6.78 8.84
CA VAL A 118 2.20 -8.13 9.43
C VAL A 118 3.55 -8.84 9.48
N ALA A 119 4.39 -8.70 8.46
CA ALA A 119 5.68 -9.39 8.41
C ALA A 119 6.71 -8.75 9.35
N TYR A 120 6.80 -7.43 9.39
CA TYR A 120 7.89 -6.69 10.05
C TYR A 120 7.44 -5.55 10.97
N GLY A 121 6.19 -5.12 10.84
CA GLY A 121 5.71 -3.88 11.46
C GLY A 121 4.87 -4.06 12.72
N ALA A 122 3.82 -3.24 12.81
CA ALA A 122 2.98 -3.13 14.01
C ALA A 122 2.14 -4.39 14.31
N ALA A 123 1.85 -5.21 13.30
CA ALA A 123 1.05 -6.42 13.43
C ALA A 123 1.91 -7.70 13.43
N LYS A 124 3.23 -7.61 13.53
CA LYS A 124 4.11 -8.78 13.57
C LYS A 124 3.75 -9.73 14.70
N GLY A 125 3.54 -11.01 14.37
CA GLY A 125 3.18 -12.05 15.32
C GLY A 125 1.73 -11.98 15.82
N ARG A 126 0.86 -11.25 15.14
CA ARG A 126 -0.58 -11.22 15.39
C ARG A 126 -1.30 -12.18 14.45
N ASP A 127 -2.15 -13.02 15.04
CA ASP A 127 -3.07 -13.90 14.31
C ASP A 127 -4.46 -13.26 14.19
N GLY A 128 -5.35 -13.94 13.47
CA GLY A 128 -6.72 -13.51 13.26
C GLY A 128 -6.91 -12.61 12.04
N VAL A 129 -7.99 -11.83 12.06
CA VAL A 129 -8.35 -10.91 10.99
C VAL A 129 -7.78 -9.53 11.29
N ILE A 130 -6.82 -9.09 10.51
CA ILE A 130 -6.20 -7.78 10.60
C ILE A 130 -6.70 -6.93 9.42
N VAL A 131 -7.29 -5.79 9.73
CA VAL A 131 -7.66 -4.79 8.73
C VAL A 131 -6.64 -3.65 8.80
N PHE A 132 -5.83 -3.56 7.76
CA PHE A 132 -4.93 -2.43 7.54
C PHE A 132 -5.64 -1.37 6.69
N THR A 133 -5.43 -0.10 7.01
CA THR A 133 -5.93 1.01 6.20
C THR A 133 -4.85 2.07 6.04
N THR A 134 -4.71 2.62 4.83
CA THR A 134 -3.91 3.82 4.60
C THR A 134 -4.82 5.04 4.54
N GLN A 135 -4.51 6.06 5.33
CA GLN A 135 -5.23 7.33 5.35
C GLN A 135 -4.41 8.39 4.61
N GLY A 136 -4.82 8.69 3.36
CA GLY A 136 -4.18 9.61 2.45
C GLY A 136 -5.18 10.49 1.71
N THR A 137 -4.95 10.73 0.41
CA THR A 137 -5.94 11.38 -0.49
C THR A 137 -7.26 10.61 -0.47
N GLY A 138 -7.18 9.29 -0.54
CA GLY A 138 -8.26 8.33 -0.33
C GLY A 138 -8.04 7.49 0.93
N ILE A 139 -8.73 6.33 0.98
CA ILE A 139 -8.57 5.29 1.99
C ILE A 139 -8.23 3.98 1.29
N GLY A 140 -6.95 3.61 1.27
CA GLY A 140 -6.55 2.27 0.85
C GLY A 140 -6.78 1.25 1.95
N SER A 141 -6.95 -0.02 1.60
CA SER A 141 -7.17 -1.08 2.57
C SER A 141 -6.51 -2.40 2.17
N ALA A 142 -6.12 -3.18 3.17
CA ALA A 142 -5.74 -4.58 3.01
C ALA A 142 -6.35 -5.41 4.15
N ILE A 143 -6.78 -6.62 3.84
CA ILE A 143 -7.25 -7.59 4.84
C ILE A 143 -6.26 -8.74 4.88
N ILE A 144 -5.78 -9.06 6.08
CA ILE A 144 -4.85 -10.18 6.29
C ILE A 144 -5.50 -11.14 7.28
N VAL A 145 -5.59 -12.41 6.93
CA VAL A 145 -6.18 -13.45 7.76
C VAL A 145 -5.11 -14.50 8.09
N ASN A 146 -4.72 -14.59 9.36
CA ASN A 146 -3.67 -15.51 9.82
C ASN A 146 -2.40 -15.43 8.96
N GLY A 147 -1.94 -14.21 8.67
CA GLY A 147 -0.76 -13.94 7.87
C GLY A 147 -0.96 -14.03 6.35
N THR A 148 -2.14 -14.44 5.86
CA THR A 148 -2.45 -14.52 4.43
C THR A 148 -3.19 -13.27 3.97
N LEU A 149 -2.65 -12.59 2.95
CA LEU A 149 -3.26 -11.41 2.36
C LEU A 149 -4.48 -11.80 1.49
N LEU A 150 -5.60 -11.12 1.71
CA LEU A 150 -6.73 -11.06 0.78
C LEU A 150 -6.51 -9.85 -0.13
N THR A 151 -6.07 -10.09 -1.35
CA THR A 151 -5.66 -9.05 -2.29
C THR A 151 -6.82 -8.20 -2.80
N ASN A 152 -6.50 -6.95 -3.15
CA ASN A 152 -7.38 -6.02 -3.83
C ASN A 152 -8.66 -5.66 -3.06
N THR A 153 -8.56 -5.48 -1.76
CA THR A 153 -9.69 -5.03 -0.96
C THR A 153 -9.81 -3.50 -1.02
N GLU A 154 -11.01 -3.00 -1.28
CA GLU A 154 -11.29 -1.58 -1.50
C GLU A 154 -12.33 -1.06 -0.48
N LEU A 155 -12.03 -1.22 0.82
CA LEU A 155 -12.93 -0.78 1.89
C LEU A 155 -13.12 0.75 1.95
N GLY A 156 -12.23 1.52 1.31
CA GLY A 156 -12.39 2.97 1.15
C GLY A 156 -13.61 3.33 0.31
N HIS A 157 -14.01 2.43 -0.61
CA HIS A 157 -15.17 2.61 -1.49
C HIS A 157 -16.48 2.02 -0.95
N LEU A 158 -16.53 1.65 0.33
CA LEU A 158 -17.80 1.29 0.96
C LEU A 158 -18.78 2.47 0.86
N GLU A 159 -20.01 2.17 0.43
CA GLU A 159 -21.10 3.14 0.51
C GLU A 159 -21.60 3.21 1.96
N ILE A 160 -21.40 4.34 2.59
CA ILE A 160 -21.86 4.61 3.97
C ILE A 160 -22.73 5.87 3.93
N ASP A 161 -23.98 5.72 4.37
CA ASP A 161 -24.97 6.81 4.41
C ASP A 161 -25.17 7.48 3.01
N GLY A 162 -25.16 6.66 1.96
CA GLY A 162 -25.35 7.09 0.57
C GLY A 162 -24.14 7.81 -0.05
N THR A 163 -22.97 7.69 0.57
CA THR A 163 -21.74 8.34 0.11
C THR A 163 -20.57 7.35 0.19
N ASP A 164 -19.70 7.41 -0.81
CA ASP A 164 -18.41 6.71 -0.81
C ASP A 164 -17.58 7.14 0.42
N ALA A 165 -17.14 6.16 1.20
CA ALA A 165 -16.53 6.41 2.50
C ALA A 165 -15.28 7.30 2.44
N GLU A 166 -14.40 7.11 1.44
CA GLU A 166 -13.19 7.92 1.34
C GLU A 166 -13.48 9.39 1.01
N LYS A 167 -14.57 9.68 0.28
CA LYS A 167 -15.02 11.05 -0.02
C LYS A 167 -15.51 11.80 1.22
N ASN A 168 -15.71 11.08 2.32
CA ASN A 168 -16.13 11.67 3.58
C ASN A 168 -15.06 11.57 4.68
N ALA A 169 -14.37 10.42 4.78
CA ALA A 169 -13.52 10.08 5.93
C ALA A 169 -12.00 10.07 5.65
N SER A 170 -11.54 10.22 4.39
CA SER A 170 -10.09 10.26 4.12
C SER A 170 -9.40 11.48 4.76
N SER A 171 -8.09 11.37 5.01
CA SER A 171 -7.32 12.51 5.51
C SER A 171 -7.20 13.65 4.49
N GLY A 172 -7.30 13.34 3.21
CA GLY A 172 -7.41 14.32 2.13
C GLY A 172 -8.66 15.20 2.31
N GLN A 173 -9.80 14.58 2.63
CA GLN A 173 -11.05 15.32 2.90
C GLN A 173 -10.98 16.15 4.18
N LYS A 174 -10.29 15.65 5.23
CA LYS A 174 -10.00 16.47 6.41
C LYS A 174 -9.30 17.77 6.02
N THR A 175 -8.27 17.68 5.21
CA THR A 175 -7.48 18.84 4.77
C THR A 175 -8.29 19.77 3.85
N LEU A 176 -8.96 19.20 2.84
CA LEU A 176 -9.76 19.94 1.86
C LEU A 176 -10.87 20.77 2.51
N GLN A 177 -11.52 20.21 3.55
CA GLN A 177 -12.65 20.84 4.23
C GLN A 177 -12.24 21.61 5.50
N GLY A 178 -10.94 21.67 5.83
CA GLY A 178 -10.45 22.37 7.01
C GLY A 178 -10.95 21.81 8.34
N LEU A 179 -11.20 20.48 8.41
CA LEU A 179 -11.73 19.85 9.61
C LEU A 179 -10.66 19.81 10.73
N ASN A 180 -11.08 20.11 11.96
CA ASN A 180 -10.25 19.81 13.12
C ASN A 180 -10.22 18.29 13.40
N TRP A 181 -9.44 17.86 14.39
CA TRP A 181 -9.24 16.44 14.69
C TRP A 181 -10.52 15.77 15.22
N GLU A 182 -11.30 16.49 16.04
CA GLU A 182 -12.56 16.00 16.61
C GLU A 182 -13.63 15.80 15.54
N GLN A 183 -13.76 16.75 14.61
CA GLN A 183 -14.71 16.66 13.50
C GLN A 183 -14.35 15.51 12.56
N TRP A 184 -13.05 15.35 12.27
CA TRP A 184 -12.60 14.24 11.43
C TRP A 184 -12.72 12.90 12.14
N ALA A 185 -12.43 12.81 13.44
CA ALA A 185 -12.62 11.61 14.23
C ALA A 185 -14.07 11.11 14.23
N GLN A 186 -15.06 12.01 14.19
CA GLN A 186 -16.47 11.61 14.07
C GLN A 186 -16.75 10.88 12.74
N ARG A 187 -16.11 11.32 11.64
CA ARG A 187 -16.22 10.64 10.33
C ARG A 187 -15.48 9.31 10.33
N LEU A 188 -14.28 9.27 10.91
CA LEU A 188 -13.54 8.03 11.11
C LEU A 188 -14.30 7.04 12.00
N GLN A 189 -14.95 7.52 13.06
CA GLN A 189 -15.78 6.68 13.92
C GLN A 189 -16.86 5.98 13.11
N ARG A 190 -17.58 6.72 12.24
CA ARG A 190 -18.62 6.14 11.38
C ARG A 190 -18.08 5.10 10.43
N TYR A 191 -16.93 5.37 9.80
CA TYR A 191 -16.24 4.46 8.90
C TYR A 191 -15.78 3.19 9.62
N TYR A 192 -14.95 3.33 10.65
CA TYR A 192 -14.40 2.17 11.36
C TYR A 192 -15.47 1.34 12.09
N SER A 193 -16.50 1.97 12.65
CA SER A 193 -17.62 1.22 13.22
C SER A 193 -18.37 0.39 12.18
N HIS A 194 -18.47 0.87 10.94
CA HIS A 194 -19.09 0.11 9.86
C HIS A 194 -18.22 -1.07 9.43
N VAL A 195 -16.93 -0.85 9.25
CA VAL A 195 -15.97 -1.92 8.94
C VAL A 195 -15.90 -2.96 10.09
N GLU A 196 -15.87 -2.49 11.34
CA GLU A 196 -15.92 -3.34 12.53
C GLU A 196 -17.17 -4.23 12.55
N PHE A 197 -18.34 -3.66 12.26
CA PHE A 197 -19.60 -4.39 12.21
C PHE A 197 -19.62 -5.47 11.11
N LEU A 198 -19.04 -5.17 9.95
CA LEU A 198 -19.04 -6.09 8.80
C LEU A 198 -18.03 -7.23 8.95
N LEU A 199 -16.84 -6.94 9.46
CA LEU A 199 -15.70 -7.86 9.42
C LEU A 199 -15.35 -8.44 10.80
N ASN A 200 -15.75 -7.80 11.90
CA ASN A 200 -15.34 -8.15 13.26
C ASN A 200 -13.84 -8.46 13.36
N PRO A 201 -12.96 -7.54 12.96
CA PRO A 201 -11.52 -7.82 12.92
C PRO A 201 -10.95 -7.92 14.34
N ASP A 202 -9.83 -8.64 14.47
CA ASP A 202 -9.07 -8.74 15.71
C ASP A 202 -8.18 -7.52 15.95
N LEU A 203 -7.81 -6.81 14.85
CA LEU A 203 -6.95 -5.63 14.93
C LEU A 203 -7.19 -4.69 13.73
N PHE A 204 -7.24 -3.40 14.01
CA PHE A 204 -7.03 -2.34 13.02
C PHE A 204 -5.59 -1.82 13.08
N VAL A 205 -4.95 -1.72 11.92
CA VAL A 205 -3.65 -1.04 11.74
C VAL A 205 -3.86 0.16 10.83
N VAL A 206 -3.48 1.35 11.27
CA VAL A 206 -3.73 2.59 10.50
C VAL A 206 -2.41 3.19 10.05
N GLY A 207 -2.21 3.22 8.74
CA GLY A 207 -1.06 3.78 8.05
C GLY A 207 -1.40 5.07 7.28
N GLY A 208 -0.51 5.41 6.33
CA GLY A 208 -0.55 6.66 5.59
C GLY A 208 0.05 7.82 6.38
N GLY A 209 0.31 8.96 5.73
CA GLY A 209 1.04 10.07 6.34
C GLY A 209 0.39 10.65 7.59
N VAL A 210 -0.94 10.55 7.72
CA VAL A 210 -1.66 11.05 8.92
C VAL A 210 -1.42 10.19 10.16
N SER A 211 -0.95 8.94 10.00
CA SER A 211 -0.68 8.05 11.14
C SER A 211 0.42 8.58 12.07
N GLU A 212 1.31 9.44 11.59
CA GLU A 212 2.26 10.19 12.42
C GLU A 212 1.58 11.07 13.49
N ASN A 213 0.31 11.42 13.28
CA ASN A 213 -0.51 12.18 14.21
C ASN A 213 -1.57 11.33 14.92
N HIS A 214 -1.37 10.01 15.01
CA HIS A 214 -2.35 9.06 15.55
C HIS A 214 -2.86 9.44 16.95
N GLU A 215 -2.03 10.03 17.79
CA GLU A 215 -2.40 10.48 19.15
C GLU A 215 -3.51 11.54 19.15
N LYS A 216 -3.71 12.26 18.03
CA LYS A 216 -4.71 13.33 17.92
C LYS A 216 -6.09 12.84 17.54
N PHE A 217 -6.23 11.63 16.99
CA PHE A 217 -7.53 11.13 16.53
C PHE A 217 -7.88 9.72 17.05
N MET A 218 -6.91 8.78 17.15
CA MET A 218 -7.22 7.43 17.62
C MET A 218 -7.87 7.38 19.00
N PRO A 219 -7.43 8.15 20.00
CA PRO A 219 -8.06 8.16 21.33
C PRO A 219 -9.51 8.66 21.32
N LEU A 220 -9.94 9.34 20.26
CA LEU A 220 -11.30 9.85 20.12
C LEU A 220 -12.26 8.77 19.56
N LEU A 221 -11.74 7.67 19.04
CA LEU A 221 -12.52 6.59 18.45
C LEU A 221 -12.95 5.59 19.54
N LYS A 222 -14.21 5.16 19.46
CA LYS A 222 -14.81 4.19 20.39
C LYS A 222 -15.12 2.92 19.61
N LEU A 223 -14.13 2.04 19.51
CA LEU A 223 -14.22 0.74 18.85
C LEU A 223 -14.04 -0.37 19.88
N LYS A 224 -14.62 -1.56 19.62
CA LYS A 224 -14.35 -2.77 20.40
C LYS A 224 -13.02 -3.39 20.00
N THR A 225 -12.75 -3.37 18.69
CA THR A 225 -11.50 -3.86 18.09
C THR A 225 -10.34 -2.93 18.45
N PRO A 226 -9.22 -3.45 18.94
CA PRO A 226 -8.01 -2.67 19.13
C PRO A 226 -7.57 -1.98 17.83
N MET A 227 -7.05 -0.74 17.96
CA MET A 227 -6.52 0.03 16.84
C MET A 227 -5.12 0.53 17.19
N ILE A 228 -4.16 0.31 16.30
CA ILE A 228 -2.76 0.75 16.47
C ILE A 228 -2.26 1.47 15.22
N PRO A 229 -1.30 2.40 15.37
CA PRO A 229 -0.65 3.01 14.22
C PRO A 229 0.30 2.04 13.54
N ALA A 230 0.46 2.18 12.23
CA ALA A 230 1.49 1.52 11.43
C ALA A 230 2.88 1.92 11.90
N LYS A 231 3.84 1.01 11.77
CA LYS A 231 5.23 1.20 12.22
C LYS A 231 6.18 1.52 11.07
N LEU A 232 5.96 0.93 9.90
CA LEU A 232 6.89 1.03 8.77
C LEU A 232 6.73 2.32 7.97
N LEU A 233 5.65 3.04 8.15
CA LEU A 233 5.41 4.35 7.54
C LEU A 233 5.66 4.34 6.01
N ASN A 234 6.55 5.24 5.55
CA ASN A 234 6.87 5.42 4.13
C ASN A 234 7.68 4.28 3.50
N THR A 235 8.15 3.32 4.28
CA THR A 235 8.90 2.15 3.76
C THR A 235 7.99 0.97 3.46
N ALA A 236 6.76 0.96 3.99
CA ALA A 236 5.85 -0.17 3.97
C ALA A 236 5.56 -0.70 2.56
N GLY A 237 5.31 0.18 1.58
CA GLY A 237 5.04 -0.22 0.20
C GLY A 237 6.20 -0.99 -0.44
N ILE A 238 7.42 -0.46 -0.33
CA ILE A 238 8.63 -1.11 -0.87
C ILE A 238 8.93 -2.43 -0.16
N VAL A 239 8.89 -2.42 1.18
CA VAL A 239 9.15 -3.63 2.00
C VAL A 239 8.13 -4.72 1.70
N GLY A 240 6.85 -4.35 1.60
CA GLY A 240 5.78 -5.29 1.30
C GLY A 240 5.86 -5.84 -0.13
N ALA A 241 6.18 -5.01 -1.11
CA ALA A 241 6.41 -5.44 -2.48
C ALA A 241 7.54 -6.49 -2.56
N ALA A 242 8.68 -6.18 -1.94
CA ALA A 242 9.82 -7.11 -1.88
C ALA A 242 9.45 -8.43 -1.18
N TYR A 243 8.79 -8.35 -0.02
CA TYR A 243 8.36 -9.53 0.73
C TYR A 243 7.39 -10.38 -0.07
N TYR A 244 6.35 -9.76 -0.66
CA TYR A 244 5.34 -10.48 -1.43
C TYR A 244 5.92 -11.13 -2.68
N ALA A 245 6.84 -10.46 -3.39
CA ALA A 245 7.54 -11.05 -4.52
C ALA A 245 8.34 -12.29 -4.12
N ALA A 246 9.05 -12.26 -3.02
CA ALA A 246 9.84 -13.39 -2.55
C ALA A 246 9.01 -14.62 -2.16
N GLN A 247 7.71 -14.44 -1.87
CA GLN A 247 6.79 -15.54 -1.56
C GLN A 247 6.09 -16.10 -2.80
N ASN A 248 6.06 -15.35 -3.92
CA ASN A 248 5.24 -15.63 -5.10
C ASN A 248 6.06 -15.72 -6.41
N SER A 249 7.41 -15.78 -6.35
CA SER A 249 8.32 -15.90 -7.49
C SER A 249 8.69 -17.34 -7.78
#